data_4e97d4be68e82156911fc9e022e9adef
#
_entry.id   4e97d4be68e82156911fc9e022e9adef
#
_cell.length_a   1.000
_cell.length_b   1.000
_cell.length_c   1.000
_cell.angle_alpha   90.00
_cell.angle_beta   90.00
_cell.angle_gamma   90.00
#
_symmetry.space_group_name_H-M   'P 1'
#
loop_
_entity.id
_entity.type
_entity.pdbx_description
1 polymer ?
#
loop_
_entity_poly.entity_id
_entity_poly.type
_entity_poly.pdbx_seq_one_letter_code
_entity_poly.pdbx_strand_id
1 'polypeptide(L)'
;MPPIHHLHAAPGELPALAQGAQSGFLGTVEEKINAIFDPIATGLGDFVFGEVSLFGIGFPWIVAWLVLAGAVFTVYFGFIQVRGLRLALQVLRGRHSRKGDPGEITHFQALTSAVSGTVGLGNIAGVGVAVTIGGAGATFWMVLCGLLGMCSKFVECTLGVRYRDHHPDGTVSGGPMQYLRKGVAERLPGPAGRFLGRVLAALAAVMILLFGIGGGNMFQANQTVIQIRDVTGGDDGPLAGDGSALVLGVLLALVVGFVIIGGIRSIGRVTSRLVPAMAIVYVTGCLIVILFNITDVPAAFGEILSGAFTGEGVVGGTIGALIVGFTRAAFSNEAGLGSAPIAHSAVKTRYPATEGLVALLEPFIDTVVVCTMTALTIVIADTRLWNDAKADYAANGTTVDGVTVTSSAFETVLPWFPVVLTVAVVLFAVSTMITWAYYGQKAWAHLFGRSKLSERAYQTVFCTFIVIGAVLTFGSVLAFTDAVLFLLALINIIGLYLLAPVVKRELARFRTALRSPEERDREPAGPSGEPEAADRRA
;
A
#
# COMPACT_ATOMS: atom_id res chain seq x y z
N MET A 1 -26.84 -6.50 -20.39
CA MET A 1 -25.68 -5.86 -19.71
C MET A 1 -24.45 -6.40 -20.42
N PRO A 2 -23.56 -5.58 -20.96
CA PRO A 2 -22.30 -6.08 -21.47
C PRO A 2 -21.47 -6.58 -20.27
N PRO A 3 -20.69 -7.66 -20.43
CA PRO A 3 -19.88 -8.20 -19.35
C PRO A 3 -18.81 -7.17 -18.94
N ILE A 4 -18.52 -7.12 -17.64
CA ILE A 4 -17.55 -6.20 -17.01
C ILE A 4 -16.09 -6.52 -17.41
N HIS A 5 -15.88 -7.24 -18.51
CA HIS A 5 -14.55 -7.52 -19.07
C HIS A 5 -13.67 -6.29 -19.34
N HIS A 6 -14.24 -5.09 -19.26
CA HIS A 6 -13.52 -3.82 -19.50
C HIS A 6 -12.91 -3.19 -18.24
N LEU A 7 -13.06 -3.78 -17.05
CA LEU A 7 -12.34 -3.30 -15.84
C LEU A 7 -10.83 -3.58 -15.89
N HIS A 8 -10.43 -4.51 -16.74
CA HIS A 8 -9.06 -4.72 -17.18
C HIS A 8 -9.07 -4.54 -18.70
N ALA A 9 -8.75 -3.33 -19.17
CA ALA A 9 -8.57 -3.09 -20.58
C ALA A 9 -7.61 -4.15 -21.14
N ALA A 10 -8.12 -5.03 -21.99
CA ALA A 10 -7.24 -5.75 -22.88
C ALA A 10 -6.37 -4.69 -23.58
N PRO A 11 -5.07 -4.94 -23.83
CA PRO A 11 -4.26 -4.02 -24.61
C PRO A 11 -4.97 -3.85 -25.95
N GLY A 12 -5.74 -2.75 -26.06
CA GLY A 12 -6.42 -2.40 -27.29
C GLY A 12 -5.33 -2.22 -28.34
N GLU A 13 -5.48 -2.90 -29.47
CA GLU A 13 -4.70 -2.62 -30.65
C GLU A 13 -4.79 -1.10 -30.89
N LEU A 14 -3.74 -0.38 -30.51
CA LEU A 14 -3.55 1.00 -30.92
C LEU A 14 -3.64 1.02 -32.46
N PRO A 15 -4.43 1.90 -33.06
CA PRO A 15 -4.48 1.99 -34.51
C PRO A 15 -3.07 2.19 -35.03
N ALA A 16 -2.67 1.37 -35.98
CA ALA A 16 -1.35 1.30 -36.63
C ALA A 16 -1.04 2.57 -37.49
N LEU A 17 -1.27 3.77 -36.97
CA LEU A 17 -1.07 5.04 -37.65
C LEU A 17 0.10 5.89 -37.12
N ALA A 18 0.91 5.37 -36.21
CA ALA A 18 2.14 6.04 -35.75
C ALA A 18 3.42 5.21 -35.96
N GLN A 19 3.42 4.29 -36.94
CA GLN A 19 4.64 3.57 -37.34
C GLN A 19 5.36 4.37 -38.42
N GLY A 20 6.31 5.23 -38.04
CA GLY A 20 7.09 5.99 -39.05
C GLY A 20 8.28 6.79 -38.49
N ALA A 21 8.42 6.96 -37.22
CA ALA A 21 9.66 7.49 -36.64
C ALA A 21 10.58 6.30 -36.29
N GLN A 22 11.81 6.25 -36.85
CA GLN A 22 12.81 5.28 -36.41
C GLN A 22 13.06 5.55 -34.92
N SER A 23 12.50 4.72 -34.06
CA SER A 23 12.78 4.77 -32.62
C SER A 23 14.29 4.62 -32.44
N GLY A 24 14.94 5.58 -31.78
CA GLY A 24 16.35 5.47 -31.45
C GLY A 24 16.62 4.21 -30.61
N PHE A 25 17.89 3.84 -30.41
CA PHE A 25 18.25 2.66 -29.62
C PHE A 25 17.50 2.58 -28.28
N LEU A 26 17.30 3.71 -27.59
CA LEU A 26 16.59 3.78 -26.32
C LEU A 26 15.09 3.47 -26.47
N GLY A 27 14.44 3.99 -27.50
CA GLY A 27 13.03 3.66 -27.78
C GLY A 27 12.82 2.17 -28.11
N THR A 28 13.78 1.55 -28.85
CA THR A 28 13.73 0.10 -29.10
C THR A 28 13.87 -0.71 -27.81
N VAL A 29 14.63 -0.23 -26.82
CA VAL A 29 14.74 -0.87 -25.49
C VAL A 29 13.42 -0.77 -24.74
N GLU A 30 12.80 0.40 -24.73
CA GLU A 30 11.50 0.63 -24.09
C GLU A 30 10.40 -0.28 -24.69
N GLU A 31 10.29 -0.35 -26.02
CA GLU A 31 9.35 -1.23 -26.73
C GLU A 31 9.55 -2.71 -26.34
N LYS A 32 10.79 -3.19 -26.29
CA LYS A 32 11.09 -4.59 -25.90
C LYS A 32 10.73 -4.88 -24.47
N ILE A 33 10.96 -3.95 -23.54
CA ILE A 33 10.59 -4.10 -22.13
C ILE A 33 9.06 -4.25 -22.02
N ASN A 34 8.29 -3.39 -22.67
CA ASN A 34 6.83 -3.47 -22.67
C ASN A 34 6.33 -4.78 -23.30
N ALA A 35 6.84 -5.17 -24.47
CA ALA A 35 6.45 -6.40 -25.15
C ALA A 35 6.66 -7.68 -24.32
N ILE A 36 7.64 -7.70 -23.43
CA ILE A 36 7.89 -8.83 -22.52
C ILE A 36 6.97 -8.76 -21.29
N PHE A 37 6.72 -7.56 -20.76
CA PHE A 37 6.01 -7.39 -19.50
C PHE A 37 4.49 -7.45 -19.64
N ASP A 38 3.92 -6.90 -20.69
CA ASP A 38 2.48 -6.81 -20.92
C ASP A 38 1.74 -8.17 -20.88
N PRO A 39 2.23 -9.26 -21.53
CA PRO A 39 1.57 -10.55 -21.45
C PRO A 39 1.56 -11.13 -20.02
N ILE A 40 2.61 -10.85 -19.24
CA ILE A 40 2.73 -11.30 -17.84
C ILE A 40 1.70 -10.55 -16.97
N ALA A 41 1.61 -9.24 -17.12
CA ALA A 41 0.67 -8.41 -16.39
C ALA A 41 -0.78 -8.80 -16.68
N THR A 42 -1.12 -8.96 -17.97
CA THR A 42 -2.46 -9.35 -18.41
C THR A 42 -2.84 -10.75 -17.89
N GLY A 43 -1.99 -11.75 -18.09
CA GLY A 43 -2.29 -13.12 -17.65
C GLY A 43 -2.45 -13.26 -16.14
N LEU A 44 -1.70 -12.49 -15.34
CA LEU A 44 -1.89 -12.42 -13.89
C LEU A 44 -3.22 -11.73 -13.53
N GLY A 45 -3.56 -10.65 -14.21
CA GLY A 45 -4.81 -9.93 -14.02
C GLY A 45 -6.03 -10.81 -14.26
N ASP A 46 -6.08 -11.50 -15.40
CA ASP A 46 -7.17 -12.40 -15.78
C ASP A 46 -7.38 -13.52 -14.74
N PHE A 47 -6.29 -14.07 -14.22
CA PHE A 47 -6.35 -15.12 -13.19
C PHE A 47 -6.93 -14.60 -11.86
N VAL A 48 -6.50 -13.42 -11.41
CA VAL A 48 -6.83 -12.90 -10.07
C VAL A 48 -8.21 -12.29 -10.04
N PHE A 49 -8.60 -11.56 -11.08
CA PHE A 49 -9.88 -10.86 -11.15
C PHE A 49 -11.00 -11.66 -11.82
N GLY A 50 -10.80 -12.99 -11.94
CA GLY A 50 -11.86 -13.87 -12.37
C GLY A 50 -13.19 -13.56 -11.65
N GLU A 51 -14.27 -13.38 -12.41
CA GLU A 51 -15.57 -13.00 -11.87
C GLU A 51 -16.33 -14.22 -11.32
N VAL A 52 -16.92 -14.04 -10.16
CA VAL A 52 -17.95 -14.94 -9.63
C VAL A 52 -19.29 -14.24 -9.74
N SER A 53 -20.25 -14.89 -10.38
CA SER A 53 -21.61 -14.37 -10.45
C SER A 53 -22.30 -14.51 -9.08
N LEU A 54 -22.47 -13.39 -8.38
CA LEU A 54 -23.24 -13.31 -7.15
C LEU A 54 -24.57 -12.60 -7.46
N PHE A 55 -25.69 -13.29 -7.28
CA PHE A 55 -27.03 -12.74 -7.59
C PHE A 55 -27.18 -12.17 -9.00
N GLY A 56 -26.47 -12.75 -10.01
CA GLY A 56 -26.52 -12.30 -11.40
C GLY A 56 -25.62 -11.10 -11.70
N ILE A 57 -24.77 -10.68 -10.77
CA ILE A 57 -23.81 -9.61 -10.92
C ILE A 57 -22.40 -10.23 -10.89
N GLY A 58 -21.58 -9.94 -11.92
CA GLY A 58 -20.15 -10.30 -11.93
C GLY A 58 -19.42 -9.49 -10.85
N PHE A 59 -18.76 -10.18 -9.94
CA PHE A 59 -17.99 -9.55 -8.87
C PHE A 59 -16.64 -10.24 -8.73
N PRO A 60 -15.49 -9.53 -8.72
CA PRO A 60 -14.21 -10.13 -8.47
C PRO A 60 -14.19 -10.75 -7.05
N TRP A 61 -14.13 -12.06 -6.98
CA TRP A 61 -14.21 -12.81 -5.70
C TRP A 61 -13.16 -12.36 -4.68
N ILE A 62 -12.02 -11.91 -5.15
CA ILE A 62 -10.91 -11.50 -4.32
C ILE A 62 -11.19 -10.19 -3.57
N VAL A 63 -11.93 -9.26 -4.20
CA VAL A 63 -12.37 -8.02 -3.55
C VAL A 63 -13.37 -8.34 -2.45
N ALA A 64 -14.33 -9.24 -2.71
CA ALA A 64 -15.26 -9.72 -1.69
C ALA A 64 -14.54 -10.35 -0.49
N TRP A 65 -13.48 -11.12 -0.75
CA TRP A 65 -12.65 -11.72 0.29
C TRP A 65 -12.01 -10.68 1.21
N LEU A 66 -11.46 -9.62 0.64
CA LEU A 66 -10.83 -8.51 1.40
C LEU A 66 -11.86 -7.75 2.25
N VAL A 67 -13.00 -7.39 1.65
CA VAL A 67 -14.10 -6.69 2.33
C VAL A 67 -14.63 -7.52 3.50
N LEU A 68 -14.88 -8.80 3.25
CA LEU A 68 -15.38 -9.74 4.26
C LEU A 68 -14.39 -9.85 5.43
N ALA A 69 -13.09 -9.92 5.15
CA ALA A 69 -12.07 -9.99 6.19
C ALA A 69 -12.10 -8.75 7.09
N GLY A 70 -12.11 -7.56 6.52
CA GLY A 70 -12.19 -6.31 7.28
C GLY A 70 -13.46 -6.22 8.13
N ALA A 71 -14.61 -6.62 7.58
CA ALA A 71 -15.89 -6.65 8.29
C ALA A 71 -15.88 -7.67 9.44
N VAL A 72 -15.41 -8.90 9.19
CA VAL A 72 -15.31 -9.95 10.22
C VAL A 72 -14.37 -9.52 11.35
N PHE A 73 -13.19 -8.98 11.05
CA PHE A 73 -12.29 -8.50 12.10
C PHE A 73 -12.89 -7.32 12.88
N THR A 74 -13.57 -6.40 12.20
CA THR A 74 -14.25 -5.27 12.85
C THR A 74 -15.26 -5.76 13.90
N VAL A 75 -16.11 -6.72 13.53
CA VAL A 75 -17.12 -7.30 14.44
C VAL A 75 -16.42 -8.14 15.53
N TYR A 76 -15.47 -9.01 15.16
CA TYR A 76 -14.78 -9.92 16.08
C TYR A 76 -14.01 -9.18 17.19
N PHE A 77 -13.40 -8.04 16.88
CA PHE A 77 -12.69 -7.20 17.84
C PHE A 77 -13.55 -6.08 18.44
N GLY A 78 -14.84 -6.06 18.15
CA GLY A 78 -15.82 -5.14 18.74
C GLY A 78 -15.53 -3.68 18.41
N PHE A 79 -15.32 -3.38 17.11
CA PHE A 79 -15.04 -2.05 16.59
C PHE A 79 -13.82 -1.40 17.24
N ILE A 80 -12.72 -2.16 17.33
CA ILE A 80 -11.47 -1.71 17.98
C ILE A 80 -10.92 -0.42 17.35
N GLN A 81 -11.11 -0.20 16.07
CA GLN A 81 -10.69 1.01 15.36
C GLN A 81 -11.33 2.28 15.93
N VAL A 82 -12.54 2.21 16.49
CA VAL A 82 -13.20 3.35 17.15
C VAL A 82 -12.83 3.40 18.63
N ARG A 83 -12.97 2.27 19.33
CA ARG A 83 -12.78 2.17 20.78
C ARG A 83 -11.32 2.24 21.21
N GLY A 84 -10.39 1.85 20.33
CA GLY A 84 -8.95 1.82 20.58
C GLY A 84 -8.22 3.11 20.23
N LEU A 85 -8.81 4.03 19.48
CA LEU A 85 -8.13 5.20 18.91
C LEU A 85 -7.46 6.09 19.98
N ARG A 86 -8.16 6.35 21.10
CA ARG A 86 -7.60 7.13 22.21
C ARG A 86 -6.37 6.44 22.83
N LEU A 87 -6.43 5.11 22.97
CA LEU A 87 -5.34 4.33 23.52
C LEU A 87 -4.16 4.25 22.54
N ALA A 88 -4.44 4.13 21.24
CA ALA A 88 -3.45 4.19 20.17
C ALA A 88 -2.61 5.49 20.25
N LEU A 89 -3.28 6.64 20.38
CA LEU A 89 -2.60 7.93 20.55
C LEU A 89 -1.77 8.03 21.84
N GLN A 90 -2.21 7.39 22.93
CA GLN A 90 -1.44 7.35 24.18
C GLN A 90 -0.18 6.49 24.03
N VAL A 91 -0.28 5.33 23.35
CA VAL A 91 0.86 4.46 23.05
C VAL A 91 1.85 5.18 22.14
N LEU A 92 1.36 5.81 21.08
CA LEU A 92 2.19 6.58 20.14
C LEU A 92 3.00 7.68 20.82
N ARG A 93 2.40 8.35 21.84
CA ARG A 93 3.07 9.35 22.68
C ARG A 93 4.04 8.76 23.71
N GLY A 94 4.29 7.45 23.69
CA GLY A 94 5.23 6.76 24.55
C GLY A 94 4.77 6.52 25.99
N ARG A 95 3.49 6.76 26.34
CA ARG A 95 2.98 6.60 27.72
C ARG A 95 3.08 5.16 28.26
N HIS A 96 3.19 4.18 27.35
CA HIS A 96 3.24 2.76 27.67
C HIS A 96 4.57 2.10 27.32
N SER A 97 5.59 2.88 26.93
CA SER A 97 6.95 2.41 26.62
C SER A 97 7.87 2.52 27.84
N ARG A 98 8.82 1.58 27.97
CA ARG A 98 9.82 1.58 29.04
C ARG A 98 11.23 1.51 28.49
N LYS A 99 12.20 2.04 29.27
CA LYS A 99 13.62 1.81 29.01
C LYS A 99 13.89 0.30 29.16
N GLY A 100 14.51 -0.31 28.14
CA GLY A 100 14.80 -1.75 28.12
C GLY A 100 13.76 -2.62 27.43
N ASP A 101 12.65 -2.08 26.93
CA ASP A 101 11.74 -2.86 26.09
C ASP A 101 12.47 -3.38 24.83
N PRO A 102 12.26 -4.67 24.44
CA PRO A 102 12.95 -5.27 23.31
C PRO A 102 12.50 -4.69 21.99
N GLY A 103 13.43 -4.44 21.08
CA GLY A 103 13.19 -3.86 19.74
C GLY A 103 14.23 -2.83 19.34
N GLU A 104 14.08 -2.26 18.14
CA GLU A 104 15.07 -1.37 17.54
C GLU A 104 14.65 0.11 17.51
N ILE A 105 13.36 0.38 17.27
CA ILE A 105 12.80 1.72 17.01
C ILE A 105 11.61 2.05 17.91
N THR A 106 11.25 3.32 17.99
CA THR A 106 10.09 3.79 18.76
C THR A 106 8.77 3.52 18.01
N HIS A 107 7.62 3.58 18.73
CA HIS A 107 6.28 3.49 18.11
C HIS A 107 6.08 4.54 17.00
N PHE A 108 6.52 5.77 17.22
CA PHE A 108 6.43 6.83 16.22
C PHE A 108 7.27 6.52 14.97
N GLN A 109 8.50 6.02 15.15
CA GLN A 109 9.34 5.62 14.03
C GLN A 109 8.78 4.41 13.28
N ALA A 110 8.18 3.45 13.98
CA ALA A 110 7.52 2.30 13.36
C ALA A 110 6.34 2.75 12.51
N LEU A 111 5.45 3.58 13.07
CA LEU A 111 4.31 4.15 12.36
C LEU A 111 4.76 4.96 11.13
N THR A 112 5.70 5.88 11.30
CA THR A 112 6.17 6.71 10.16
C THR A 112 6.91 5.90 9.10
N SER A 113 7.59 4.81 9.48
CA SER A 113 8.18 3.89 8.51
C SER A 113 7.12 3.12 7.74
N ALA A 114 6.04 2.67 8.39
CA ALA A 114 4.94 1.99 7.73
C ALA A 114 4.15 2.98 6.85
N VAL A 115 3.80 4.16 7.37
CA VAL A 115 3.16 5.24 6.61
C VAL A 115 4.00 5.69 5.42
N SER A 116 5.33 5.65 5.50
CA SER A 116 6.22 5.90 4.36
C SER A 116 6.08 4.87 3.23
N GLY A 117 5.69 3.65 3.57
CA GLY A 117 5.41 2.60 2.59
C GLY A 117 4.06 2.77 1.91
N THR A 118 3.05 3.22 2.66
CA THR A 118 1.65 3.33 2.22
C THR A 118 1.31 4.70 1.67
N VAL A 119 1.65 5.80 2.36
CA VAL A 119 1.45 7.17 1.87
C VAL A 119 2.50 7.49 0.81
N GLY A 120 2.13 7.19 -0.41
CA GLY A 120 2.93 7.34 -1.61
C GLY A 120 2.09 7.86 -2.78
N LEU A 121 2.43 7.44 -3.99
CA LEU A 121 1.65 7.81 -5.17
C LEU A 121 0.29 7.10 -5.25
N GLY A 122 0.04 6.10 -4.42
CA GLY A 122 -1.30 5.53 -4.22
C GLY A 122 -2.34 6.56 -3.77
N ASN A 123 -1.94 7.52 -2.92
CA ASN A 123 -2.81 8.59 -2.40
C ASN A 123 -3.01 9.74 -3.39
N ILE A 124 -2.16 9.85 -4.40
CA ILE A 124 -2.18 10.92 -5.42
C ILE A 124 -2.70 10.33 -6.74
N ALA A 125 -1.88 9.54 -7.40
CA ALA A 125 -2.22 8.91 -8.67
C ALA A 125 -3.30 7.84 -8.53
N GLY A 126 -3.21 6.98 -7.50
CA GLY A 126 -4.21 5.93 -7.25
C GLY A 126 -5.61 6.49 -6.98
N VAL A 127 -5.71 7.65 -6.31
CA VAL A 127 -7.00 8.34 -6.11
C VAL A 127 -7.48 8.98 -7.40
N GLY A 128 -6.58 9.62 -8.19
CA GLY A 128 -6.91 10.11 -9.52
C GLY A 128 -7.53 9.04 -10.41
N VAL A 129 -6.92 7.84 -10.42
CA VAL A 129 -7.49 6.67 -11.10
C VAL A 129 -8.84 6.27 -10.51
N ALA A 130 -8.97 6.24 -9.17
CA ALA A 130 -10.21 5.84 -8.50
C ALA A 130 -11.40 6.69 -8.91
N VAL A 131 -11.25 8.02 -8.86
CA VAL A 131 -12.35 8.96 -9.18
C VAL A 131 -12.60 9.08 -10.68
N THR A 132 -11.62 8.71 -11.52
CA THR A 132 -11.80 8.68 -12.98
C THR A 132 -12.56 7.43 -13.42
N ILE A 133 -12.13 6.25 -12.98
CA ILE A 133 -12.72 4.96 -13.37
C ILE A 133 -14.01 4.68 -12.59
N GLY A 134 -14.01 4.91 -11.30
CA GLY A 134 -15.13 4.62 -10.40
C GLY A 134 -16.02 5.82 -10.07
N GLY A 135 -15.78 6.98 -10.75
CA GLY A 135 -16.50 8.23 -10.46
C GLY A 135 -16.23 8.76 -9.05
N ALA A 136 -16.80 9.90 -8.72
CA ALA A 136 -16.70 10.50 -7.38
C ALA A 136 -17.13 9.53 -6.27
N GLY A 137 -18.11 8.64 -6.54
CA GLY A 137 -18.64 7.65 -5.60
C GLY A 137 -17.62 6.62 -5.13
N ALA A 138 -16.55 6.35 -5.88
CA ALA A 138 -15.46 5.48 -5.44
C ALA A 138 -14.82 5.97 -4.14
N THR A 139 -14.82 7.29 -3.89
CA THR A 139 -14.30 7.91 -2.65
C THR A 139 -15.01 7.39 -1.40
N PHE A 140 -16.35 7.26 -1.44
CA PHE A 140 -17.11 6.71 -0.31
C PHE A 140 -16.66 5.28 0.02
N TRP A 141 -16.49 4.45 -1.01
CA TRP A 141 -16.06 3.05 -0.84
C TRP A 141 -14.61 2.95 -0.39
N MET A 142 -13.74 3.88 -0.83
CA MET A 142 -12.37 3.99 -0.33
C MET A 142 -12.35 4.27 1.17
N VAL A 143 -13.12 5.25 1.64
CA VAL A 143 -13.22 5.59 3.07
C VAL A 143 -13.70 4.38 3.89
N LEU A 144 -14.74 3.69 3.42
CA LEU A 144 -15.25 2.49 4.08
C LEU A 144 -14.18 1.38 4.15
N CYS A 145 -13.46 1.14 3.06
CA CYS A 145 -12.34 0.21 3.02
C CYS A 145 -11.26 0.60 4.03
N GLY A 146 -10.88 1.87 4.10
CA GLY A 146 -9.93 2.39 5.08
C GLY A 146 -10.35 2.12 6.52
N LEU A 147 -11.61 2.39 6.86
CA LEU A 147 -12.16 2.12 8.20
C LEU A 147 -12.17 0.63 8.56
N LEU A 148 -12.51 -0.25 7.62
CA LEU A 148 -12.44 -1.70 7.81
C LEU A 148 -10.98 -2.18 7.90
N GLY A 149 -10.11 -1.62 7.06
CA GLY A 149 -8.68 -1.92 7.00
C GLY A 149 -7.92 -1.62 8.29
N MET A 150 -8.37 -0.60 9.06
CA MET A 150 -7.79 -0.30 10.38
C MET A 150 -7.76 -1.56 11.28
N CYS A 151 -8.84 -2.35 11.27
CA CYS A 151 -8.91 -3.55 12.08
C CYS A 151 -7.99 -4.67 11.58
N SER A 152 -7.85 -4.83 10.26
CA SER A 152 -6.88 -5.75 9.65
C SER A 152 -5.45 -5.38 10.03
N LYS A 153 -5.06 -4.11 9.97
CA LYS A 153 -3.75 -3.60 10.42
C LYS A 153 -3.48 -3.88 11.91
N PHE A 154 -4.50 -3.69 12.77
CA PHE A 154 -4.40 -4.05 14.17
C PHE A 154 -4.02 -5.53 14.36
N VAL A 155 -4.68 -6.42 13.63
CA VAL A 155 -4.42 -7.87 13.69
C VAL A 155 -3.00 -8.19 13.20
N GLU A 156 -2.64 -7.70 12.03
CA GLU A 156 -1.33 -7.94 11.40
C GLU A 156 -0.16 -7.50 12.26
N CYS A 157 -0.19 -6.26 12.73
CA CYS A 157 0.93 -5.67 13.47
C CYS A 157 1.05 -6.25 14.88
N THR A 158 -0.07 -6.64 15.51
CA THR A 158 -0.02 -7.43 16.76
C THR A 158 0.69 -8.77 16.53
N LEU A 159 0.36 -9.50 15.45
CA LEU A 159 1.01 -10.77 15.10
C LEU A 159 2.48 -10.57 14.71
N GLY A 160 2.79 -9.51 13.98
CA GLY A 160 4.15 -9.16 13.59
C GLY A 160 5.08 -9.04 14.78
N VAL A 161 4.64 -8.37 15.85
CA VAL A 161 5.40 -8.24 17.11
C VAL A 161 5.39 -9.55 17.90
N ARG A 162 4.25 -10.25 17.99
CA ARG A 162 4.12 -11.50 18.78
C ARG A 162 5.06 -12.60 18.31
N TYR A 163 5.24 -12.73 16.99
CA TYR A 163 5.99 -13.84 16.38
C TYR A 163 7.36 -13.43 15.82
N ARG A 164 7.83 -12.22 16.09
CA ARG A 164 9.12 -11.72 15.59
C ARG A 164 10.30 -12.58 16.05
N ASP A 165 11.35 -12.64 15.22
CA ASP A 165 12.64 -13.22 15.53
C ASP A 165 13.58 -12.15 16.09
N HIS A 166 14.28 -12.47 17.19
CA HIS A 166 15.37 -11.66 17.70
C HIS A 166 16.70 -12.29 17.27
N HIS A 167 17.56 -11.50 16.64
CA HIS A 167 18.85 -11.97 16.16
C HIS A 167 19.99 -11.60 17.11
N PRO A 168 21.11 -12.36 17.11
CA PRO A 168 22.27 -12.08 17.99
C PRO A 168 22.89 -10.70 17.77
N ASP A 169 22.75 -10.12 16.60
CA ASP A 169 23.21 -8.76 16.25
C ASP A 169 22.27 -7.64 16.78
N GLY A 170 21.26 -8.00 17.56
CA GLY A 170 20.26 -7.08 18.14
C GLY A 170 19.21 -6.61 17.13
N THR A 171 19.23 -7.10 15.90
CA THR A 171 18.18 -6.80 14.91
C THR A 171 16.97 -7.69 15.11
N VAL A 172 15.82 -7.23 14.58
CA VAL A 172 14.54 -7.94 14.66
C VAL A 172 14.03 -8.25 13.26
N SER A 173 13.38 -9.39 13.08
CA SER A 173 12.66 -9.74 11.86
C SER A 173 11.27 -10.25 12.21
N GLY A 174 10.25 -9.60 11.68
CA GLY A 174 8.85 -10.00 11.82
C GLY A 174 8.10 -9.81 10.52
N GLY A 175 6.81 -10.04 10.55
CA GLY A 175 5.93 -9.97 9.39
C GLY A 175 5.31 -11.32 9.05
N PRO A 176 4.63 -11.44 7.88
CA PRO A 176 3.89 -12.64 7.52
C PRO A 176 4.78 -13.88 7.45
N MET A 177 6.03 -13.76 7.03
CA MET A 177 6.97 -14.88 7.01
C MET A 177 7.14 -15.54 8.38
N GLN A 178 7.14 -14.74 9.45
CA GLN A 178 7.31 -15.22 10.82
C GLN A 178 6.00 -15.71 11.43
N TYR A 179 4.93 -14.89 11.40
CA TYR A 179 3.69 -15.29 12.08
C TYR A 179 2.93 -16.39 11.33
N LEU A 180 3.02 -16.49 10.00
CA LEU A 180 2.45 -17.63 9.28
C LEU A 180 3.21 -18.92 9.61
N ARG A 181 4.56 -18.89 9.58
CA ARG A 181 5.37 -20.07 9.89
C ARG A 181 5.17 -20.57 11.31
N LYS A 182 5.28 -19.67 12.30
CA LYS A 182 5.23 -20.02 13.73
C LYS A 182 3.81 -20.14 14.25
N GLY A 183 2.97 -19.16 13.95
CA GLY A 183 1.62 -19.08 14.48
C GLY A 183 0.70 -20.17 13.93
N VAL A 184 0.79 -20.49 12.64
CA VAL A 184 0.01 -21.59 12.07
C VAL A 184 0.45 -22.93 12.67
N ALA A 185 1.76 -23.14 12.85
CA ALA A 185 2.27 -24.35 13.51
C ALA A 185 1.87 -24.45 14.99
N GLU A 186 1.76 -23.33 15.72
CA GLU A 186 1.26 -23.27 17.09
C GLU A 186 -0.26 -23.59 17.15
N ARG A 187 -1.02 -23.05 16.19
CA ARG A 187 -2.48 -23.19 16.18
C ARG A 187 -2.95 -24.55 15.65
N LEU A 188 -2.23 -25.12 14.73
CA LEU A 188 -2.46 -26.43 14.14
C LEU A 188 -1.27 -27.36 14.45
N PRO A 189 -1.26 -27.97 15.66
CA PRO A 189 -0.12 -28.81 16.07
C PRO A 189 0.02 -30.04 15.17
N GLY A 190 1.26 -30.45 14.91
CA GLY A 190 1.58 -31.62 14.12
C GLY A 190 2.30 -31.32 12.78
N PRO A 191 2.61 -32.35 11.99
CA PRO A 191 3.35 -32.19 10.73
C PRO A 191 2.62 -31.33 9.70
N ALA A 192 1.29 -31.49 9.59
CA ALA A 192 0.47 -30.75 8.62
C ALA A 192 0.47 -29.24 8.89
N GLY A 193 0.30 -28.81 10.15
CA GLY A 193 0.33 -27.39 10.48
C GLY A 193 1.71 -26.77 10.29
N ARG A 194 2.79 -27.52 10.60
CA ARG A 194 4.16 -27.08 10.30
C ARG A 194 4.43 -26.97 8.80
N PHE A 195 3.89 -27.89 8.00
CA PHE A 195 4.01 -27.82 6.55
C PHE A 195 3.23 -26.64 5.98
N LEU A 196 1.94 -26.50 6.35
CA LEU A 196 1.08 -25.40 5.91
C LEU A 196 1.69 -24.04 6.28
N GLY A 197 2.16 -23.87 7.53
CA GLY A 197 2.80 -22.63 7.98
C GLY A 197 4.05 -22.28 7.17
N ARG A 198 4.87 -23.26 6.78
CA ARG A 198 6.04 -23.03 5.91
C ARG A 198 5.65 -22.64 4.49
N VAL A 199 4.64 -23.30 3.92
CA VAL A 199 4.15 -22.99 2.57
C VAL A 199 3.56 -21.58 2.52
N LEU A 200 2.66 -21.24 3.45
CA LEU A 200 2.07 -19.89 3.50
C LEU A 200 3.14 -18.81 3.72
N ALA A 201 4.14 -19.05 4.57
CA ALA A 201 5.22 -18.10 4.81
C ALA A 201 6.10 -17.88 3.56
N ALA A 202 6.42 -18.95 2.83
CA ALA A 202 7.19 -18.87 1.59
C ALA A 202 6.40 -18.14 0.48
N LEU A 203 5.12 -18.46 0.31
CA LEU A 203 4.25 -17.79 -0.64
C LEU A 203 4.11 -16.30 -0.29
N ALA A 204 3.90 -15.95 0.98
CA ALA A 204 3.85 -14.55 1.43
C ALA A 204 5.17 -13.82 1.15
N ALA A 205 6.33 -14.48 1.36
CA ALA A 205 7.62 -13.89 1.04
C ALA A 205 7.78 -13.59 -0.45
N VAL A 206 7.38 -14.54 -1.32
CA VAL A 206 7.40 -14.33 -2.78
C VAL A 206 6.47 -13.19 -3.18
N MET A 207 5.24 -13.16 -2.66
CA MET A 207 4.29 -12.09 -3.00
C MET A 207 4.74 -10.72 -2.46
N ILE A 208 5.39 -10.64 -1.28
CA ILE A 208 5.99 -9.38 -0.79
C ILE A 208 7.12 -8.91 -1.71
N LEU A 209 7.93 -9.82 -2.25
CA LEU A 209 8.96 -9.45 -3.23
C LEU A 209 8.33 -8.92 -4.52
N LEU A 210 7.32 -9.61 -5.05
CA LEU A 210 6.65 -9.21 -6.29
C LEU A 210 5.89 -7.89 -6.12
N PHE A 211 5.16 -7.69 -5.02
CA PHE A 211 4.47 -6.44 -4.76
C PHE A 211 5.46 -5.29 -4.45
N GLY A 212 6.56 -5.59 -3.76
CA GLY A 212 7.64 -4.63 -3.53
C GLY A 212 8.25 -4.14 -4.84
N ILE A 213 8.38 -5.01 -5.84
CA ILE A 213 8.83 -4.68 -7.20
C ILE A 213 7.72 -3.94 -7.98
N GLY A 214 6.46 -4.35 -7.89
CA GLY A 214 5.32 -3.72 -8.57
C GLY A 214 4.93 -2.39 -7.94
N GLY A 215 4.11 -2.44 -6.87
CA GLY A 215 3.51 -1.28 -6.22
C GLY A 215 4.50 -0.41 -5.46
N GLY A 216 5.44 -1.05 -4.76
CA GLY A 216 6.45 -0.35 -3.96
C GLY A 216 7.61 0.24 -4.75
N ASN A 217 7.75 -0.09 -6.04
CA ASN A 217 8.88 0.30 -6.88
C ASN A 217 8.41 0.80 -8.25
N MET A 218 8.00 -0.11 -9.16
CA MET A 218 7.68 0.25 -10.56
C MET A 218 6.58 1.29 -10.67
N PHE A 219 5.48 1.16 -9.91
CA PHE A 219 4.40 2.14 -9.89
C PHE A 219 4.87 3.52 -9.44
N GLN A 220 5.72 3.58 -8.41
CA GLN A 220 6.27 4.82 -7.89
C GLN A 220 7.18 5.49 -8.93
N ALA A 221 8.05 4.71 -9.58
CA ALA A 221 8.97 5.20 -10.60
C ALA A 221 8.20 5.71 -11.84
N ASN A 222 7.21 4.94 -12.31
CA ASN A 222 6.38 5.26 -13.46
C ASN A 222 5.66 6.61 -13.30
N GLN A 223 4.87 6.75 -12.23
CA GLN A 223 4.11 7.96 -11.98
C GLN A 223 4.98 9.18 -11.67
N THR A 224 6.18 8.96 -11.11
CA THR A 224 7.17 10.03 -10.91
C THR A 224 7.68 10.57 -12.24
N VAL A 225 8.02 9.68 -13.17
CA VAL A 225 8.52 10.05 -14.51
C VAL A 225 7.44 10.77 -15.29
N ILE A 226 6.20 10.26 -15.27
CA ILE A 226 5.05 10.91 -15.93
C ILE A 226 4.86 12.32 -15.38
N GLN A 227 4.82 12.52 -14.07
CA GLN A 227 4.67 13.84 -13.46
C GLN A 227 5.81 14.82 -13.82
N ILE A 228 7.07 14.34 -13.86
CA ILE A 228 8.20 15.17 -14.26
C ILE A 228 8.09 15.59 -15.73
N ARG A 229 7.71 14.68 -16.61
CA ARG A 229 7.51 14.98 -18.04
C ARG A 229 6.37 15.96 -18.25
N ASP A 230 5.23 15.75 -17.58
CA ASP A 230 4.04 16.61 -17.66
C ASP A 230 4.39 18.06 -17.29
N VAL A 231 5.00 18.29 -16.13
CA VAL A 231 5.37 19.63 -15.65
C VAL A 231 6.48 20.31 -16.50
N THR A 232 7.27 19.52 -17.22
CA THR A 232 8.33 20.07 -18.10
C THR A 232 7.86 20.31 -19.54
N GLY A 233 6.55 20.22 -19.81
CA GLY A 233 5.94 20.55 -21.10
C GLY A 233 5.36 19.36 -21.86
N GLY A 234 5.27 18.19 -21.24
CA GLY A 234 4.66 16.99 -21.83
C GLY A 234 5.35 16.58 -23.13
N ASP A 235 4.57 16.33 -24.16
CA ASP A 235 5.08 15.89 -25.48
C ASP A 235 5.81 17.00 -26.27
N ASP A 236 5.65 18.25 -25.89
CA ASP A 236 6.36 19.41 -26.49
C ASP A 236 7.57 19.85 -25.65
N GLY A 237 7.79 19.21 -24.49
CA GLY A 237 8.82 19.58 -23.54
C GLY A 237 10.21 19.03 -23.85
N PRO A 238 11.26 19.50 -23.13
CA PRO A 238 12.62 19.04 -23.29
C PRO A 238 12.83 17.56 -22.93
N LEU A 239 11.87 16.96 -22.19
CA LEU A 239 11.88 15.55 -21.80
C LEU A 239 10.90 14.69 -22.61
N ALA A 240 10.35 15.22 -23.72
CA ALA A 240 9.46 14.48 -24.62
C ALA A 240 10.19 13.40 -25.43
N GLY A 241 11.52 13.55 -25.59
CA GLY A 241 12.32 12.65 -26.45
C GLY A 241 12.41 11.21 -25.96
N ASP A 242 12.60 10.30 -26.93
CA ASP A 242 12.85 8.87 -26.67
C ASP A 242 14.01 8.69 -25.70
N GLY A 243 13.79 7.82 -24.70
CA GLY A 243 14.79 7.48 -23.69
C GLY A 243 14.87 8.46 -22.51
N SER A 244 14.08 9.54 -22.48
CA SER A 244 14.02 10.44 -21.31
C SER A 244 13.54 9.70 -20.06
N ALA A 245 12.55 8.81 -20.22
CA ALA A 245 12.05 7.96 -19.12
C ALA A 245 13.15 7.03 -18.59
N LEU A 246 13.94 6.44 -19.47
CA LEU A 246 15.07 5.59 -19.08
C LEU A 246 16.11 6.38 -18.26
N VAL A 247 16.48 7.60 -18.70
CA VAL A 247 17.44 8.46 -17.99
C VAL A 247 16.91 8.85 -16.62
N LEU A 248 15.65 9.28 -16.53
CA LEU A 248 15.01 9.61 -15.25
C LEU A 248 14.94 8.40 -14.32
N GLY A 249 14.61 7.21 -14.87
CA GLY A 249 14.61 5.96 -14.13
C GLY A 249 15.97 5.58 -13.56
N VAL A 250 17.06 5.78 -14.33
CA VAL A 250 18.43 5.57 -13.86
C VAL A 250 18.80 6.56 -12.74
N LEU A 251 18.46 7.83 -12.88
CA LEU A 251 18.71 8.83 -11.84
C LEU A 251 17.96 8.47 -10.54
N LEU A 252 16.71 8.07 -10.66
CA LEU A 252 15.89 7.64 -9.53
C LEU A 252 16.47 6.39 -8.85
N ALA A 253 16.92 5.41 -9.65
CA ALA A 253 17.55 4.20 -9.16
C ALA A 253 18.86 4.49 -8.41
N LEU A 254 19.65 5.46 -8.85
CA LEU A 254 20.88 5.90 -8.16
C LEU A 254 20.56 6.55 -6.81
N VAL A 255 19.54 7.42 -6.75
CA VAL A 255 19.10 8.06 -5.50
C VAL A 255 18.62 7.01 -4.48
N VAL A 256 17.74 6.12 -4.89
CA VAL A 256 17.22 5.06 -4.01
C VAL A 256 18.33 4.09 -3.62
N GLY A 257 19.15 3.66 -4.57
CA GLY A 257 20.26 2.74 -4.35
C GLY A 257 21.26 3.24 -3.30
N PHE A 258 21.54 4.55 -3.28
CA PHE A 258 22.40 5.16 -2.27
C PHE A 258 21.80 5.07 -0.84
N VAL A 259 20.47 5.17 -0.72
CA VAL A 259 19.81 5.25 0.59
C VAL A 259 19.54 3.87 1.20
N ILE A 260 19.25 2.83 0.39
CA ILE A 260 18.80 1.53 0.90
C ILE A 260 19.87 0.73 1.67
N ILE A 261 21.12 1.18 1.66
CA ILE A 261 22.24 0.51 2.34
C ILE A 261 22.15 0.62 3.88
N GLY A 262 21.32 1.53 4.43
CA GLY A 262 21.36 1.92 5.85
C GLY A 262 20.50 1.12 6.85
N GLY A 263 19.64 0.19 6.40
CA GLY A 263 18.75 -0.62 7.25
C GLY A 263 17.63 0.16 7.97
N ILE A 264 16.78 -0.53 8.78
CA ILE A 264 15.56 0.05 9.39
C ILE A 264 15.80 1.25 10.32
N ARG A 265 16.92 1.27 11.05
CA ARG A 265 17.24 2.41 11.94
C ARG A 265 17.49 3.69 11.16
N SER A 266 18.14 3.58 10.01
CA SER A 266 18.37 4.70 9.10
C SER A 266 17.05 5.13 8.46
N ILE A 267 16.29 4.19 7.93
CA ILE A 267 14.97 4.41 7.33
C ILE A 267 14.06 5.10 8.34
N GLY A 268 13.85 4.55 9.53
CA GLY A 268 13.01 5.13 10.58
C GLY A 268 13.44 6.54 11.02
N ARG A 269 14.73 6.88 10.94
CA ARG A 269 15.22 8.25 11.22
C ARG A 269 14.86 9.22 10.11
N VAL A 270 14.98 8.80 8.87
CA VAL A 270 14.66 9.62 7.69
C VAL A 270 13.15 9.80 7.58
N THR A 271 12.38 8.70 7.60
CA THR A 271 10.92 8.72 7.44
C THR A 271 10.22 9.48 8.56
N SER A 272 10.72 9.41 9.81
CA SER A 272 10.13 10.15 10.93
C SER A 272 10.16 11.68 10.78
N ARG A 273 10.98 12.21 9.86
CA ARG A 273 11.03 13.64 9.53
C ARG A 273 10.41 13.93 8.18
N LEU A 274 10.71 13.10 7.19
CA LEU A 274 10.28 13.29 5.82
C LEU A 274 8.77 13.13 5.67
N VAL A 275 8.19 12.05 6.20
CA VAL A 275 6.76 11.74 6.04
C VAL A 275 5.84 12.83 6.62
N PRO A 276 6.03 13.31 7.86
CA PRO A 276 5.22 14.42 8.36
C PRO A 276 5.37 15.70 7.53
N ALA A 277 6.59 16.02 7.08
CA ALA A 277 6.84 17.21 6.27
C ALA A 277 6.11 17.13 4.91
N MET A 278 6.22 16.00 4.21
CA MET A 278 5.54 15.75 2.93
C MET A 278 4.01 15.82 3.10
N ALA A 279 3.49 15.12 4.13
CA ALA A 279 2.07 15.11 4.41
C ALA A 279 1.52 16.52 4.70
N ILE A 280 2.25 17.33 5.46
CA ILE A 280 1.85 18.72 5.74
C ILE A 280 1.79 19.55 4.46
N VAL A 281 2.80 19.48 3.60
CA VAL A 281 2.82 20.21 2.32
C VAL A 281 1.64 19.79 1.44
N TYR A 282 1.43 18.48 1.27
CA TYR A 282 0.36 17.96 0.44
C TYR A 282 -1.03 18.29 0.98
N VAL A 283 -1.27 18.02 2.27
CA VAL A 283 -2.55 18.33 2.92
C VAL A 283 -2.84 19.84 2.92
N THR A 284 -1.81 20.68 3.09
CA THR A 284 -1.97 22.13 2.99
C THR A 284 -2.40 22.55 1.59
N GLY A 285 -1.79 21.97 0.54
CA GLY A 285 -2.22 22.18 -0.84
C GLY A 285 -3.69 21.82 -1.06
N CYS A 286 -4.10 20.61 -0.66
CA CYS A 286 -5.50 20.18 -0.73
C CYS A 286 -6.43 21.15 0.02
N LEU A 287 -6.06 21.53 1.25
CA LEU A 287 -6.87 22.49 2.05
C LEU A 287 -7.01 23.84 1.36
N ILE A 288 -5.96 24.35 0.70
CA ILE A 288 -6.05 25.60 -0.05
C ILE A 288 -7.09 25.46 -1.16
N VAL A 289 -7.02 24.43 -2.00
CA VAL A 289 -8.00 24.21 -3.07
C VAL A 289 -9.42 24.09 -2.52
N ILE A 290 -9.62 23.31 -1.46
CA ILE A 290 -10.93 23.10 -0.82
C ILE A 290 -11.46 24.42 -0.23
N LEU A 291 -10.62 25.21 0.44
CA LEU A 291 -11.03 26.46 1.07
C LEU A 291 -11.34 27.56 0.04
N PHE A 292 -10.60 27.64 -1.06
CA PHE A 292 -10.90 28.58 -2.15
C PHE A 292 -12.25 28.27 -2.81
N ASN A 293 -12.66 27.01 -2.83
CA ASN A 293 -13.92 26.53 -3.41
C ASN A 293 -14.87 26.02 -2.31
N ILE A 294 -14.90 26.68 -1.13
CA ILE A 294 -15.66 26.20 0.04
C ILE A 294 -17.16 26.07 -0.23
N THR A 295 -17.70 26.88 -1.15
CA THR A 295 -19.10 26.84 -1.58
C THR A 295 -19.48 25.56 -2.32
N ASP A 296 -18.52 24.90 -2.97
CA ASP A 296 -18.73 23.72 -3.79
C ASP A 296 -18.55 22.41 -3.00
N VAL A 297 -18.01 22.52 -1.78
CA VAL A 297 -17.80 21.36 -0.88
C VAL A 297 -19.10 20.58 -0.61
N PRO A 298 -20.26 21.21 -0.30
CA PRO A 298 -21.51 20.46 -0.11
C PRO A 298 -21.96 19.72 -1.37
N ALA A 299 -21.77 20.31 -2.55
CA ALA A 299 -22.09 19.68 -3.83
C ALA A 299 -21.18 18.48 -4.10
N ALA A 300 -19.87 18.61 -3.87
CA ALA A 300 -18.91 17.53 -4.01
C ALA A 300 -19.22 16.35 -3.07
N PHE A 301 -19.58 16.60 -1.81
CA PHE A 301 -20.05 15.53 -0.92
C PHE A 301 -21.36 14.90 -1.42
N GLY A 302 -22.27 15.70 -1.97
CA GLY A 302 -23.49 15.23 -2.62
C GLY A 302 -23.18 14.28 -3.79
N GLU A 303 -22.24 14.66 -4.65
CA GLU A 303 -21.79 13.85 -5.79
C GLU A 303 -21.11 12.54 -5.33
N ILE A 304 -20.24 12.59 -4.32
CA ILE A 304 -19.61 11.40 -3.74
C ILE A 304 -20.68 10.45 -3.18
N LEU A 305 -21.64 10.94 -2.43
CA LEU A 305 -22.68 10.11 -1.84
C LEU A 305 -23.66 9.57 -2.89
N SER A 306 -24.15 10.40 -3.80
CA SER A 306 -25.05 9.95 -4.87
C SER A 306 -24.32 8.96 -5.79
N GLY A 307 -23.12 9.28 -6.26
CA GLY A 307 -22.32 8.41 -7.14
C GLY A 307 -21.98 7.06 -6.51
N ALA A 308 -21.85 6.99 -5.18
CA ALA A 308 -21.62 5.73 -4.48
C ALA A 308 -22.78 4.74 -4.59
N PHE A 309 -24.04 5.25 -4.71
CA PHE A 309 -25.24 4.42 -4.67
C PHE A 309 -26.07 4.43 -5.96
N THR A 310 -25.94 5.44 -6.82
CA THR A 310 -26.60 5.49 -8.12
C THR A 310 -25.74 4.91 -9.24
N GLY A 311 -24.41 5.08 -9.11
CA GLY A 311 -23.45 4.63 -10.13
C GLY A 311 -23.58 5.37 -11.46
N GLU A 312 -24.16 6.58 -11.46
CA GLU A 312 -24.28 7.41 -12.65
C GLU A 312 -22.90 7.78 -13.21
N GLY A 313 -22.71 7.59 -14.52
CA GLY A 313 -21.45 7.91 -15.20
C GLY A 313 -20.30 6.94 -14.95
N VAL A 314 -20.55 5.79 -14.31
CA VAL A 314 -19.51 4.80 -13.98
C VAL A 314 -19.75 3.51 -14.75
N VAL A 315 -18.71 2.96 -15.38
CA VAL A 315 -18.76 1.62 -15.97
C VAL A 315 -19.00 0.59 -14.86
N GLY A 316 -20.06 -0.21 -14.98
CA GLY A 316 -20.48 -1.15 -13.92
C GLY A 316 -21.38 -0.56 -12.83
N GLY A 317 -21.74 0.73 -12.90
CA GLY A 317 -22.64 1.38 -11.96
C GLY A 317 -22.12 1.38 -10.52
N THR A 318 -23.01 1.29 -9.53
CA THR A 318 -22.67 1.24 -8.09
C THR A 318 -21.64 0.14 -7.75
N ILE A 319 -21.73 -1.02 -8.40
CA ILE A 319 -20.80 -2.13 -8.18
C ILE A 319 -19.41 -1.78 -8.72
N GLY A 320 -19.33 -1.13 -9.89
CA GLY A 320 -18.07 -0.64 -10.44
C GLY A 320 -17.40 0.36 -9.49
N ALA A 321 -18.13 1.35 -8.98
CA ALA A 321 -17.64 2.31 -8.01
C ALA A 321 -17.12 1.62 -6.73
N LEU A 322 -17.84 0.61 -6.22
CA LEU A 322 -17.44 -0.18 -5.06
C LEU A 322 -16.14 -0.95 -5.33
N ILE A 323 -16.06 -1.69 -6.43
CA ILE A 323 -14.89 -2.50 -6.79
C ILE A 323 -13.66 -1.60 -6.91
N VAL A 324 -13.77 -0.52 -7.68
CA VAL A 324 -12.66 0.42 -7.89
C VAL A 324 -12.26 1.08 -6.57
N GLY A 325 -13.22 1.56 -5.78
CA GLY A 325 -12.96 2.19 -4.49
C GLY A 325 -12.22 1.26 -3.53
N PHE A 326 -12.67 0.01 -3.39
CA PHE A 326 -11.99 -0.98 -2.53
C PHE A 326 -10.62 -1.37 -3.07
N THR A 327 -10.47 -1.56 -4.37
CA THR A 327 -9.19 -1.91 -5.00
C THR A 327 -8.15 -0.80 -4.78
N ARG A 328 -8.51 0.45 -5.05
CA ARG A 328 -7.59 1.59 -4.88
C ARG A 328 -7.28 1.88 -3.41
N ALA A 329 -8.25 1.72 -2.51
CA ALA A 329 -8.01 1.84 -1.08
C ALA A 329 -7.07 0.74 -0.55
N ALA A 330 -7.29 -0.52 -0.96
CA ALA A 330 -6.41 -1.64 -0.59
C ALA A 330 -4.98 -1.44 -1.10
N PHE A 331 -4.84 -0.88 -2.30
CA PHE A 331 -3.55 -0.49 -2.86
C PHE A 331 -2.86 0.59 -2.04
N SER A 332 -3.61 1.62 -1.61
CA SER A 332 -3.08 2.75 -0.85
C SER A 332 -2.69 2.36 0.58
N ASN A 333 -3.63 1.80 1.35
CA ASN A 333 -3.40 1.53 2.78
C ASN A 333 -2.79 0.16 3.08
N GLU A 334 -2.73 -0.74 2.11
CA GLU A 334 -2.12 -2.07 2.22
C GLU A 334 -2.68 -2.93 3.38
N ALA A 335 -3.91 -2.68 3.83
CA ALA A 335 -4.51 -3.43 4.93
C ALA A 335 -4.89 -4.84 4.50
N GLY A 336 -4.45 -5.85 5.24
CA GLY A 336 -4.65 -7.25 4.88
C GLY A 336 -3.49 -7.85 4.08
N LEU A 337 -2.48 -7.06 3.68
CA LEU A 337 -1.33 -7.54 2.89
C LEU A 337 -0.21 -8.14 3.76
N GLY A 338 -0.07 -7.69 5.00
CA GLY A 338 1.03 -8.14 5.86
C GLY A 338 2.36 -7.41 5.63
N SER A 339 2.38 -6.32 4.88
CA SER A 339 3.57 -5.49 4.63
C SER A 339 3.96 -4.69 5.87
N ALA A 340 3.05 -3.93 6.45
CA ALA A 340 3.26 -3.08 7.62
C ALA A 340 3.86 -3.83 8.84
N PRO A 341 3.45 -5.07 9.17
CA PRO A 341 4.07 -5.84 10.25
C PRO A 341 5.58 -5.99 10.15
N ILE A 342 6.17 -5.85 8.96
CA ILE A 342 7.63 -5.95 8.79
C ILE A 342 8.33 -4.76 9.44
N ALA A 343 7.82 -3.53 9.28
CA ALA A 343 8.33 -2.35 9.99
C ALA A 343 7.91 -2.34 11.46
N HIS A 344 6.64 -2.58 11.73
CA HIS A 344 6.07 -2.54 13.08
C HIS A 344 6.69 -3.58 14.02
N SER A 345 7.16 -4.72 13.50
CA SER A 345 7.84 -5.74 14.32
C SER A 345 9.12 -5.24 14.98
N ALA A 346 9.76 -4.22 14.42
CA ALA A 346 11.01 -3.66 14.96
C ALA A 346 10.79 -2.74 16.17
N VAL A 347 9.54 -2.46 16.57
CA VAL A 347 9.22 -1.55 17.66
C VAL A 347 9.72 -2.04 19.03
N LYS A 348 10.10 -1.09 19.89
CA LYS A 348 10.44 -1.35 21.29
C LYS A 348 9.16 -1.49 22.11
N THR A 349 8.75 -2.74 22.35
CA THR A 349 7.59 -3.06 23.20
C THR A 349 7.65 -4.49 23.71
N ARG A 350 7.04 -4.71 24.88
CA ARG A 350 6.79 -6.04 25.47
C ARG A 350 5.37 -6.54 25.22
N TYR A 351 4.45 -5.65 24.86
CA TYR A 351 3.05 -5.99 24.61
C TYR A 351 2.72 -5.86 23.11
N PRO A 352 2.58 -6.99 22.39
CA PRO A 352 2.29 -6.95 20.95
C PRO A 352 1.08 -6.09 20.56
N ALA A 353 0.02 -6.12 21.38
CA ALA A 353 -1.20 -5.36 21.11
C ALA A 353 -1.01 -3.83 21.16
N THR A 354 0.05 -3.31 21.78
CA THR A 354 0.34 -1.86 21.75
C THR A 354 0.64 -1.41 20.33
N GLU A 355 1.42 -2.20 19.61
CA GLU A 355 1.78 -1.85 18.23
C GLU A 355 0.64 -2.08 17.26
N GLY A 356 -0.18 -3.10 17.47
CA GLY A 356 -1.43 -3.25 16.72
C GLY A 356 -2.35 -2.03 16.89
N LEU A 357 -2.45 -1.46 18.11
CA LEU A 357 -3.22 -0.23 18.34
C LEU A 357 -2.63 0.97 17.59
N VAL A 358 -1.31 1.13 17.55
CA VAL A 358 -0.65 2.19 16.78
C VAL A 358 -0.94 2.03 15.29
N ALA A 359 -0.90 0.81 14.78
CA ALA A 359 -1.15 0.50 13.38
C ALA A 359 -2.59 0.80 12.92
N LEU A 360 -3.55 0.95 13.84
CA LEU A 360 -4.89 1.47 13.49
C LEU A 360 -4.83 2.86 12.83
N LEU A 361 -3.84 3.68 13.18
CA LEU A 361 -3.71 5.05 12.68
C LEU A 361 -3.26 5.09 11.22
N GLU A 362 -2.63 4.04 10.71
CA GLU A 362 -2.07 4.01 9.36
C GLU A 362 -3.16 4.12 8.28
N PRO A 363 -4.19 3.23 8.17
CA PRO A 363 -5.25 3.39 7.18
C PRO A 363 -6.12 4.62 7.44
N PHE A 364 -6.22 5.08 8.68
CA PHE A 364 -6.94 6.31 9.00
C PHE A 364 -6.24 7.53 8.38
N ILE A 365 -4.93 7.68 8.58
CA ILE A 365 -4.14 8.78 8.02
C ILE A 365 -4.10 8.67 6.49
N ASP A 366 -3.76 7.49 5.99
CA ASP A 366 -3.57 7.22 4.58
C ASP A 366 -4.87 7.43 3.78
N THR A 367 -5.90 6.65 4.10
CA THR A 367 -7.09 6.55 3.26
C THR A 367 -8.20 7.49 3.71
N VAL A 368 -8.54 7.48 5.03
CA VAL A 368 -9.66 8.29 5.50
C VAL A 368 -9.33 9.79 5.47
N VAL A 369 -8.07 10.18 5.65
CA VAL A 369 -7.66 11.59 5.58
C VAL A 369 -7.08 11.93 4.21
N VAL A 370 -5.92 11.38 3.85
CA VAL A 370 -5.16 11.85 2.68
C VAL A 370 -5.88 11.53 1.37
N CYS A 371 -6.33 10.28 1.16
CA CYS A 371 -7.06 9.94 -0.08
C CYS A 371 -8.37 10.73 -0.21
N THR A 372 -9.10 10.95 0.89
CA THR A 372 -10.34 11.74 0.86
C THR A 372 -10.07 13.18 0.47
N MET A 373 -8.98 13.78 0.97
CA MET A 373 -8.60 15.14 0.59
C MET A 373 -8.22 15.23 -0.88
N THR A 374 -7.49 14.27 -1.40
CA THR A 374 -7.16 14.19 -2.84
C THR A 374 -8.43 14.09 -3.68
N ALA A 375 -9.33 13.18 -3.33
CA ALA A 375 -10.59 12.98 -4.05
C ALA A 375 -11.45 14.24 -4.03
N LEU A 376 -11.61 14.89 -2.86
CA LEU A 376 -12.34 16.17 -2.76
C LEU A 376 -11.70 17.26 -3.61
N THR A 377 -10.37 17.35 -3.63
CA THR A 377 -9.65 18.31 -4.47
C THR A 377 -9.98 18.10 -5.95
N ILE A 378 -9.98 16.85 -6.44
CA ILE A 378 -10.29 16.53 -7.84
C ILE A 378 -11.77 16.82 -8.16
N VAL A 379 -12.69 16.35 -7.31
CA VAL A 379 -14.15 16.51 -7.53
C VAL A 379 -14.56 17.97 -7.49
N ILE A 380 -14.03 18.75 -6.54
CA ILE A 380 -14.32 20.20 -6.43
C ILE A 380 -13.75 20.98 -7.62
N ALA A 381 -12.55 20.61 -8.08
CA ALA A 381 -11.89 21.29 -9.20
C ALA A 381 -12.59 21.04 -10.53
N ASP A 382 -13.29 19.92 -10.68
CA ASP A 382 -14.08 19.50 -11.86
C ASP A 382 -13.41 19.87 -13.21
N THR A 383 -12.12 19.51 -13.34
CA THR A 383 -11.31 19.91 -14.48
C THR A 383 -11.78 19.27 -15.79
N ARG A 384 -11.59 19.98 -16.91
CA ARG A 384 -11.86 19.41 -18.24
C ARG A 384 -11.06 18.12 -18.45
N LEU A 385 -9.79 18.10 -18.06
CA LEU A 385 -8.93 16.92 -18.18
C LEU A 385 -9.54 15.69 -17.48
N TRP A 386 -10.06 15.86 -16.25
CA TRP A 386 -10.72 14.78 -15.54
C TRP A 386 -12.01 14.32 -16.24
N ASN A 387 -12.81 15.24 -16.76
CA ASN A 387 -14.05 14.92 -17.47
C ASN A 387 -13.78 14.21 -18.82
N ASP A 388 -12.79 14.67 -19.57
CA ASP A 388 -12.35 14.03 -20.82
C ASP A 388 -11.81 12.61 -20.52
N ALA A 389 -11.03 12.44 -19.46
CA ALA A 389 -10.52 11.16 -18.99
C ALA A 389 -11.61 10.16 -18.58
N LYS A 390 -12.66 10.61 -17.88
CA LYS A 390 -13.84 9.77 -17.58
C LYS A 390 -14.56 9.31 -18.86
N ALA A 391 -14.74 10.23 -19.82
CA ALA A 391 -15.40 9.94 -21.07
C ALA A 391 -14.58 8.96 -21.94
N ASP A 392 -13.26 9.14 -22.00
CA ASP A 392 -12.37 8.26 -22.75
C ASP A 392 -12.31 6.85 -22.14
N TYR A 393 -12.24 6.76 -20.81
CA TYR A 393 -12.34 5.46 -20.14
C TYR A 393 -13.68 4.75 -20.42
N ALA A 394 -14.78 5.49 -20.38
CA ALA A 394 -16.11 4.93 -20.65
C ALA A 394 -16.27 4.45 -22.11
N ALA A 395 -15.62 5.14 -23.06
CA ALA A 395 -15.71 4.82 -24.48
C ALA A 395 -14.72 3.73 -24.92
N ASN A 396 -13.48 3.79 -24.43
CA ASN A 396 -12.35 3.02 -24.96
C ASN A 396 -11.68 2.12 -23.93
N GLY A 397 -12.02 2.25 -22.63
CA GLY A 397 -11.34 1.54 -21.53
C GLY A 397 -9.91 2.02 -21.27
N THR A 398 -9.51 3.17 -21.83
CA THR A 398 -8.15 3.69 -21.69
C THR A 398 -7.91 4.19 -20.26
N THR A 399 -6.91 3.64 -19.59
CA THR A 399 -6.49 4.08 -18.24
C THR A 399 -5.74 5.40 -18.32
N VAL A 400 -6.13 6.35 -17.49
CA VAL A 400 -5.53 7.68 -17.42
C VAL A 400 -4.45 7.75 -16.36
N ASP A 401 -3.42 8.54 -16.61
CA ASP A 401 -2.37 8.83 -15.64
C ASP A 401 -2.94 9.60 -14.44
N GLY A 402 -3.15 8.90 -13.34
CA GLY A 402 -3.83 9.46 -12.18
C GLY A 402 -3.10 10.63 -11.52
N VAL A 403 -1.78 10.71 -11.68
CA VAL A 403 -0.98 11.82 -11.16
C VAL A 403 -1.28 13.12 -11.92
N THR A 404 -1.47 13.05 -13.24
CA THR A 404 -1.80 14.20 -14.08
C THR A 404 -3.20 14.74 -13.78
N VAL A 405 -4.19 13.85 -13.55
CA VAL A 405 -5.53 14.23 -13.09
C VAL A 405 -5.46 15.01 -11.77
N THR A 406 -4.68 14.52 -10.81
CA THR A 406 -4.52 15.19 -9.53
C THR A 406 -3.79 16.53 -9.68
N SER A 407 -2.75 16.59 -10.50
CA SER A 407 -1.97 17.79 -10.78
C SER A 407 -2.84 18.90 -11.39
N SER A 408 -3.68 18.56 -12.37
CA SER A 408 -4.60 19.52 -13.01
C SER A 408 -5.61 20.13 -12.03
N ALA A 409 -6.04 19.35 -11.02
CA ALA A 409 -6.96 19.85 -10.02
C ALA A 409 -6.33 20.96 -9.13
N PHE A 410 -5.06 20.82 -8.78
CA PHE A 410 -4.36 21.87 -8.03
C PHE A 410 -4.10 23.13 -8.87
N GLU A 411 -3.84 22.96 -10.16
CA GLU A 411 -3.54 24.06 -11.07
C GLU A 411 -4.69 25.07 -11.17
N THR A 412 -5.94 24.63 -10.99
CA THR A 412 -7.13 25.52 -11.03
C THR A 412 -7.09 26.67 -10.04
N VAL A 413 -6.45 26.48 -8.89
CA VAL A 413 -6.34 27.51 -7.83
C VAL A 413 -4.92 28.04 -7.69
N LEU A 414 -3.94 27.17 -7.89
CA LEU A 414 -2.51 27.44 -7.71
C LEU A 414 -1.73 27.07 -8.99
N PRO A 415 -1.66 27.94 -10.02
CA PRO A 415 -1.03 27.63 -11.30
C PRO A 415 0.45 27.19 -11.21
N TRP A 416 1.15 27.53 -10.12
CA TRP A 416 2.53 27.16 -9.85
C TRP A 416 2.66 25.85 -9.03
N PHE A 417 1.57 25.35 -8.47
CA PHE A 417 1.59 24.19 -7.56
C PHE A 417 2.00 22.87 -8.23
N PRO A 418 1.73 22.63 -9.53
CA PRO A 418 2.24 21.42 -10.20
C PRO A 418 3.74 21.19 -10.01
N VAL A 419 4.54 22.27 -9.96
CA VAL A 419 6.00 22.18 -9.67
C VAL A 419 6.25 21.71 -8.22
N VAL A 420 5.53 22.26 -7.25
CA VAL A 420 5.62 21.85 -5.85
C VAL A 420 5.10 20.41 -5.67
N LEU A 421 4.01 20.08 -6.35
CA LEU A 421 3.47 18.72 -6.37
C LEU A 421 4.50 17.73 -6.93
N THR A 422 5.24 18.09 -7.98
CA THR A 422 6.30 17.25 -8.54
C THR A 422 7.39 16.95 -7.51
N VAL A 423 7.83 17.96 -6.75
CA VAL A 423 8.77 17.74 -5.65
C VAL A 423 8.17 16.80 -4.58
N ALA A 424 6.92 17.01 -4.21
CA ALA A 424 6.23 16.13 -3.27
C ALA A 424 6.12 14.69 -3.82
N VAL A 425 5.73 14.51 -5.08
CA VAL A 425 5.63 13.23 -5.78
C VAL A 425 6.96 12.48 -5.75
N VAL A 426 8.07 13.15 -6.09
CA VAL A 426 9.42 12.55 -6.02
C VAL A 426 9.76 12.10 -4.61
N LEU A 427 9.49 12.94 -3.60
CA LEU A 427 9.77 12.62 -2.20
C LEU A 427 8.91 11.46 -1.69
N PHE A 428 7.61 11.44 -2.02
CA PHE A 428 6.70 10.34 -1.70
C PHE A 428 7.16 9.04 -2.37
N ALA A 429 7.46 9.07 -3.66
CA ALA A 429 7.93 7.90 -4.41
C ALA A 429 9.23 7.34 -3.83
N VAL A 430 10.23 8.19 -3.62
CA VAL A 430 11.52 7.79 -3.04
C VAL A 430 11.33 7.20 -1.64
N SER A 431 10.50 7.81 -0.79
CA SER A 431 10.26 7.32 0.56
C SER A 431 9.56 5.94 0.56
N THR A 432 8.60 5.73 -0.35
CA THR A 432 7.91 4.45 -0.55
C THR A 432 8.86 3.38 -1.07
N MET A 433 9.66 3.69 -2.10
CA MET A 433 10.66 2.76 -2.64
C MET A 433 11.68 2.32 -1.59
N ILE A 434 12.17 3.23 -0.76
CA ILE A 434 13.13 2.91 0.31
C ILE A 434 12.49 1.97 1.34
N THR A 435 11.25 2.20 1.71
CA THR A 435 10.53 1.35 2.68
C THR A 435 10.26 -0.04 2.09
N TRP A 436 9.80 -0.10 0.85
CA TRP A 436 9.56 -1.37 0.16
C TRP A 436 10.84 -2.14 -0.17
N ALA A 437 11.96 -1.44 -0.42
CA ALA A 437 13.26 -2.09 -0.52
C ALA A 437 13.61 -2.84 0.78
N TYR A 438 13.31 -2.25 1.94
CA TYR A 438 13.49 -2.92 3.24
C TYR A 438 12.54 -4.11 3.42
N TYR A 439 11.25 -3.97 3.07
CA TYR A 439 10.29 -5.07 3.18
C TYR A 439 10.69 -6.25 2.32
N GLY A 440 11.01 -6.00 1.06
CA GLY A 440 11.48 -7.03 0.15
C GLY A 440 12.82 -7.64 0.57
N GLN A 441 13.75 -6.86 1.16
CA GLN A 441 14.99 -7.40 1.70
C GLN A 441 14.74 -8.41 2.84
N LYS A 442 13.73 -8.15 3.71
CA LYS A 442 13.36 -9.12 4.75
C LYS A 442 12.74 -10.39 4.17
N ALA A 443 11.90 -10.26 3.14
CA ALA A 443 11.32 -11.38 2.41
C ALA A 443 12.40 -12.18 1.66
N TRP A 444 13.30 -11.49 0.96
CA TRP A 444 14.45 -12.10 0.28
C TRP A 444 15.35 -12.86 1.25
N ALA A 445 15.68 -12.25 2.39
CA ALA A 445 16.49 -12.90 3.43
C ALA A 445 15.81 -14.15 4.03
N HIS A 446 14.48 -14.18 4.07
CA HIS A 446 13.73 -15.37 4.48
C HIS A 446 13.88 -16.53 3.49
N LEU A 447 13.92 -16.26 2.19
CA LEU A 447 14.01 -17.27 1.11
C LEU A 447 15.45 -17.69 0.81
N PHE A 448 16.38 -16.73 0.74
CA PHE A 448 17.74 -16.91 0.20
C PHE A 448 18.84 -16.71 1.25
N GLY A 449 18.47 -16.41 2.52
CA GLY A 449 19.43 -16.22 3.61
C GLY A 449 19.98 -14.79 3.71
N ARG A 450 20.74 -14.54 4.78
CA ARG A 450 21.19 -13.21 5.22
C ARG A 450 22.66 -12.90 4.90
N SER A 451 23.21 -13.44 3.81
CA SER A 451 24.59 -13.12 3.42
C SER A 451 24.67 -11.73 2.77
N LYS A 452 25.83 -11.06 2.92
CA LYS A 452 26.05 -9.73 2.29
C LYS A 452 25.95 -9.79 0.76
N LEU A 453 26.35 -10.91 0.14
CA LEU A 453 26.22 -11.10 -1.30
C LEU A 453 24.75 -11.19 -1.72
N SER A 454 23.95 -11.98 -0.99
CA SER A 454 22.52 -12.12 -1.22
C SER A 454 21.79 -10.79 -1.08
N GLU A 455 22.15 -9.99 -0.07
CA GLU A 455 21.60 -8.65 0.16
C GLU A 455 21.90 -7.70 -1.01
N ARG A 456 23.17 -7.67 -1.48
CA ARG A 456 23.54 -6.84 -2.64
C ARG A 456 22.85 -7.28 -3.92
N ALA A 457 22.72 -8.61 -4.14
CA ALA A 457 21.97 -9.13 -5.29
C ALA A 457 20.53 -8.61 -5.30
N TYR A 458 19.84 -8.67 -4.15
CA TYR A 458 18.49 -8.11 -4.03
C TYR A 458 18.45 -6.60 -4.32
N GLN A 459 19.38 -5.82 -3.75
CA GLN A 459 19.45 -4.37 -3.96
C GLN A 459 19.65 -4.03 -5.45
N THR A 460 20.50 -4.79 -6.15
CA THR A 460 20.71 -4.62 -7.59
C THR A 460 19.42 -4.92 -8.37
N VAL A 461 18.75 -6.04 -8.09
CA VAL A 461 17.48 -6.41 -8.71
C VAL A 461 16.45 -5.30 -8.48
N PHE A 462 16.31 -4.82 -7.25
CA PHE A 462 15.36 -3.77 -6.90
C PHE A 462 15.62 -2.47 -7.69
N CYS A 463 16.88 -2.02 -7.77
CA CYS A 463 17.27 -0.83 -8.56
C CYS A 463 17.03 -1.02 -10.07
N THR A 464 17.24 -2.23 -10.60
CA THR A 464 16.95 -2.53 -12.01
C THR A 464 15.45 -2.37 -12.30
N PHE A 465 14.58 -2.81 -11.40
CA PHE A 465 13.13 -2.65 -11.58
C PHE A 465 12.64 -1.21 -11.41
N ILE A 466 13.38 -0.30 -10.76
CA ILE A 466 13.08 1.15 -10.82
C ILE A 466 13.19 1.64 -12.27
N VAL A 467 14.26 1.26 -12.96
CA VAL A 467 14.51 1.66 -14.35
C VAL A 467 13.45 1.04 -15.29
N ILE A 468 13.14 -0.25 -15.09
CA ILE A 468 12.10 -0.94 -15.88
C ILE A 468 10.75 -0.24 -15.68
N GLY A 469 10.34 0.01 -14.43
CA GLY A 469 9.08 0.67 -14.10
C GLY A 469 8.94 2.07 -14.69
N ALA A 470 10.05 2.82 -14.79
CA ALA A 470 10.07 4.15 -15.37
C ALA A 470 9.68 4.17 -16.86
N VAL A 471 9.95 3.08 -17.59
CA VAL A 471 9.71 3.00 -19.04
C VAL A 471 8.47 2.17 -19.43
N LEU A 472 7.88 1.44 -18.48
CA LEU A 472 6.68 0.64 -18.72
C LEU A 472 5.44 1.52 -18.93
N THR A 473 4.48 1.00 -19.69
CA THR A 473 3.14 1.61 -19.78
C THR A 473 2.44 1.56 -18.42
N PHE A 474 1.70 2.61 -18.09
CA PHE A 474 1.02 2.71 -16.79
C PHE A 474 0.01 1.58 -16.59
N GLY A 475 -0.77 1.23 -17.63
CA GLY A 475 -1.76 0.16 -17.56
C GLY A 475 -1.17 -1.19 -17.16
N SER A 476 -0.03 -1.57 -17.72
CA SER A 476 0.67 -2.83 -17.43
C SER A 476 1.24 -2.85 -16.02
N VAL A 477 1.83 -1.73 -15.57
CA VAL A 477 2.32 -1.60 -14.18
C VAL A 477 1.17 -1.72 -13.19
N LEU A 478 0.04 -1.09 -13.48
CA LEU A 478 -1.16 -1.12 -12.64
C LEU A 478 -1.74 -2.53 -12.55
N ALA A 479 -1.96 -3.20 -13.70
CA ALA A 479 -2.51 -4.54 -13.76
C ALA A 479 -1.65 -5.58 -13.01
N PHE A 480 -0.34 -5.55 -13.21
CA PHE A 480 0.60 -6.41 -12.50
C PHE A 480 0.54 -6.18 -10.99
N THR A 481 0.59 -4.92 -10.59
CA THR A 481 0.62 -4.54 -9.18
C THR A 481 -0.66 -4.95 -8.46
N ASP A 482 -1.82 -4.72 -9.07
CA ASP A 482 -3.12 -5.09 -8.52
C ASP A 482 -3.24 -6.60 -8.36
N ALA A 483 -2.85 -7.38 -9.37
CA ALA A 483 -2.90 -8.83 -9.30
C ALA A 483 -2.04 -9.38 -8.15
N VAL A 484 -0.80 -8.90 -8.02
CA VAL A 484 0.10 -9.34 -6.94
C VAL A 484 -0.39 -8.91 -5.56
N LEU A 485 -0.96 -7.69 -5.45
CA LEU A 485 -1.57 -7.18 -4.22
C LEU A 485 -2.63 -8.14 -3.69
N PHE A 486 -3.57 -8.52 -4.54
CA PHE A 486 -4.68 -9.38 -4.12
C PHE A 486 -4.25 -10.82 -3.82
N LEU A 487 -3.26 -11.35 -4.54
CA LEU A 487 -2.66 -12.65 -4.20
C LEU A 487 -1.97 -12.61 -2.83
N LEU A 488 -1.26 -11.54 -2.52
CA LEU A 488 -0.66 -11.34 -1.20
C LEU A 488 -1.73 -11.25 -0.11
N ALA A 489 -2.80 -10.48 -0.34
CA ALA A 489 -3.94 -10.37 0.57
C ALA A 489 -4.59 -11.73 0.83
N LEU A 490 -4.81 -12.53 -0.22
CA LEU A 490 -5.39 -13.86 -0.08
C LEU A 490 -4.60 -14.72 0.90
N ILE A 491 -3.30 -14.85 0.67
CA ILE A 491 -2.42 -15.69 1.49
C ILE A 491 -2.39 -15.20 2.94
N ASN A 492 -2.25 -13.89 3.12
CA ASN A 492 -2.12 -13.29 4.43
C ASN A 492 -3.41 -13.40 5.25
N ILE A 493 -4.57 -13.06 4.68
CA ILE A 493 -5.87 -13.09 5.36
C ILE A 493 -6.22 -14.49 5.87
N ILE A 494 -5.88 -15.55 5.15
CA ILE A 494 -6.03 -16.94 5.64
C ILE A 494 -5.31 -17.10 6.99
N GLY A 495 -4.08 -16.62 7.07
CA GLY A 495 -3.30 -16.64 8.31
C GLY A 495 -3.91 -15.78 9.42
N LEU A 496 -4.43 -14.60 9.06
CA LEU A 496 -5.06 -13.70 10.03
C LEU A 496 -6.32 -14.31 10.65
N TYR A 497 -7.17 -14.99 9.87
CA TYR A 497 -8.33 -15.72 10.40
C TYR A 497 -7.91 -16.80 11.40
N LEU A 498 -6.92 -17.61 11.07
CA LEU A 498 -6.42 -18.66 11.96
C LEU A 498 -5.84 -18.10 13.26
N LEU A 499 -5.21 -16.93 13.20
CA LEU A 499 -4.48 -16.32 14.30
C LEU A 499 -5.26 -15.22 15.06
N ALA A 500 -6.45 -14.84 14.63
CA ALA A 500 -7.29 -13.85 15.30
C ALA A 500 -7.52 -14.15 16.81
N PRO A 501 -7.72 -15.40 17.27
CA PRO A 501 -7.81 -15.71 18.70
C PRO A 501 -6.53 -15.40 19.50
N VAL A 502 -5.35 -15.49 18.87
CA VAL A 502 -4.07 -15.11 19.49
C VAL A 502 -4.05 -13.61 19.76
N VAL A 503 -4.44 -12.81 18.75
CA VAL A 503 -4.53 -11.35 18.87
C VAL A 503 -5.49 -10.94 20.00
N LYS A 504 -6.63 -11.62 20.11
CA LYS A 504 -7.60 -11.35 21.19
C LYS A 504 -7.01 -11.61 22.57
N ARG A 505 -6.19 -12.66 22.73
CA ARG A 505 -5.47 -12.95 23.98
C ARG A 505 -4.43 -11.86 24.29
N GLU A 506 -3.63 -11.45 23.31
CA GLU A 506 -2.63 -10.38 23.50
C GLU A 506 -3.29 -9.03 23.86
N LEU A 507 -4.44 -8.71 23.26
CA LEU A 507 -5.21 -7.52 23.62
C LEU A 507 -5.75 -7.60 25.06
N ALA A 508 -6.25 -8.77 25.48
CA ALA A 508 -6.73 -8.99 26.84
C ALA A 508 -5.58 -8.86 27.84
N ARG A 509 -4.42 -9.47 27.56
CA ARG A 509 -3.21 -9.37 28.39
C ARG A 509 -2.78 -7.91 28.58
N PHE A 510 -2.74 -7.12 27.51
CA PHE A 510 -2.42 -5.71 27.62
C PHE A 510 -3.45 -4.92 28.43
N ARG A 511 -4.75 -5.19 28.24
CA ARG A 511 -5.82 -4.54 29.04
C ARG A 511 -5.73 -4.87 30.52
N THR A 512 -5.37 -6.10 30.89
CA THR A 512 -5.12 -6.48 32.29
C THR A 512 -3.95 -5.69 32.85
N ALA A 513 -2.83 -5.63 32.14
CA ALA A 513 -1.66 -4.86 32.55
C ALA A 513 -1.92 -3.34 32.71
N LEU A 514 -2.93 -2.80 32.00
CA LEU A 514 -3.36 -1.41 32.20
C LEU A 514 -4.15 -1.20 33.52
N ARG A 515 -4.87 -2.25 33.99
CA ARG A 515 -5.68 -2.18 35.22
C ARG A 515 -4.86 -2.41 36.48
N SER A 516 -3.77 -3.17 36.37
CA SER A 516 -2.88 -3.52 37.50
C SER A 516 -1.45 -3.02 37.23
N PRO A 517 -1.17 -1.72 37.47
CA PRO A 517 0.16 -1.15 37.20
C PRO A 517 1.31 -1.85 37.97
N GLU A 518 1.05 -2.38 39.17
CA GLU A 518 2.02 -3.11 39.95
C GLU A 518 2.42 -4.47 39.36
N GLU A 519 1.49 -5.21 38.76
CA GLU A 519 1.79 -6.44 38.01
C GLU A 519 2.55 -6.14 36.73
N ARG A 520 2.23 -5.02 36.09
CA ARG A 520 2.96 -4.52 34.93
C ARG A 520 4.45 -4.34 35.19
N ASP A 521 4.82 -3.96 36.41
CA ASP A 521 6.22 -3.70 36.83
C ASP A 521 6.98 -4.98 37.19
N ARG A 522 6.30 -6.06 37.53
CA ARG A 522 6.89 -7.35 37.90
C ARG A 522 7.12 -8.29 36.72
N GLU A 523 6.47 -8.06 35.59
CA GLU A 523 6.60 -8.94 34.42
C GLU A 523 7.99 -8.71 33.76
N PRO A 524 8.91 -9.70 33.77
CA PRO A 524 10.21 -9.56 33.12
C PRO A 524 10.04 -9.31 31.62
N ALA A 525 10.96 -8.54 31.04
CA ALA A 525 11.07 -8.39 29.59
C ALA A 525 11.61 -9.70 28.99
N GLY A 526 10.81 -10.77 29.05
CA GLY A 526 11.13 -12.03 28.41
C GLY A 526 10.97 -11.92 26.89
N PRO A 527 11.76 -12.66 26.10
CA PRO A 527 11.52 -12.78 24.68
C PRO A 527 10.11 -13.35 24.48
N SER A 528 9.25 -12.56 23.85
CA SER A 528 7.91 -12.99 23.47
C SER A 528 8.03 -14.11 22.42
N GLY A 529 8.12 -15.36 22.84
CA GLY A 529 8.29 -16.47 21.89
C GLY A 529 8.81 -17.79 22.43
N GLU A 530 9.34 -17.84 23.64
CA GLU A 530 9.56 -19.16 24.25
C GLU A 530 8.25 -19.66 24.88
N PRO A 531 7.72 -20.83 24.49
CA PRO A 531 6.72 -21.49 25.29
C PRO A 531 7.35 -21.74 26.66
N GLU A 532 6.72 -21.22 27.70
CA GLU A 532 7.01 -21.59 29.08
C GLU A 532 7.15 -23.12 29.12
N ALA A 533 8.33 -23.59 29.45
CA ALA A 533 8.60 -24.99 29.71
C ALA A 533 7.90 -25.33 31.04
N ALA A 534 6.57 -25.26 31.04
CA ALA A 534 5.73 -25.85 32.04
C ALA A 534 5.61 -27.34 31.72
N ASP A 535 6.14 -28.10 32.62
CA ASP A 535 5.95 -29.54 32.79
C ASP A 535 7.04 -30.48 32.22
N ARG A 536 8.23 -30.34 32.83
CA ARG A 536 9.05 -31.53 33.08
C ARG A 536 8.96 -31.90 34.54
N ARG A 537 7.82 -32.46 34.99
CA ARG A 537 7.67 -33.32 36.17
C ARG A 537 6.22 -33.82 36.26
N ALA A 538 5.93 -34.91 35.59
CA ALA A 538 5.07 -36.00 36.01
C ALA A 538 5.17 -37.15 34.98
#